data_27352b90b5b7016ed04f5257892cac30
#
_entry.id   27352b90b5b7016ed04f5257892cac30
#
_cell.length_a   1.000
_cell.length_b   1.000
_cell.length_c   1.000
_cell.angle_alpha   90.00
_cell.angle_beta   90.00
_cell.angle_gamma   90.00
#
_symmetry.space_group_name_H-M   'P 1'
#
loop_
_entity.id
_entity.type
_entity.pdbx_description
1 polymer ?
#
loop_
_entity_poly.entity_id
_entity_poly.type
_entity_poly.pdbx_seq_one_letter_code
_entity_poly.pdbx_strand_id
1 'polypeptide(L)'
;EMLINVGTSQSLAVKSRLHTPLVFDDPNRFQRNGWMNNAPEIEAAKADEISANQAFLLAVSESAKSSSSRIRQAWNDFTPGADYGVVPMDLPKVAACISAGLPTQLYHVAVRNNAFDTHVAQPALHQRLLSYVSDAVHGFVSDMQRIGQGHRVVVMLHSEFGRRPMENANLGTDHG
;
A
#
# COMPACT_ATOMS: atom_id res chain seq x y z
N GLU A 1 -0.20 -6.15 -11.66
CA GLU A 1 -1.11 -6.34 -10.51
C GLU A 1 -2.22 -5.30 -10.54
N MET A 2 -3.48 -5.73 -10.42
CA MET A 2 -4.63 -4.81 -10.45
C MET A 2 -4.75 -4.02 -9.15
N LEU A 3 -4.36 -4.59 -8.03
CA LEU A 3 -4.52 -4.07 -6.68
C LEU A 3 -3.23 -4.19 -5.88
N ILE A 4 -2.79 -3.10 -5.29
CA ILE A 4 -1.67 -3.05 -4.35
C ILE A 4 -2.17 -2.53 -2.99
N ASN A 5 -1.85 -3.26 -1.93
CA ASN A 5 -2.05 -2.84 -0.55
C ASN A 5 -0.67 -2.54 0.08
N VAL A 6 -0.42 -1.27 0.39
CA VAL A 6 0.80 -0.87 1.07
C VAL A 6 0.60 -0.99 2.57
N GLY A 7 1.28 -1.94 3.18
CA GLY A 7 1.15 -2.24 4.60
C GLY A 7 1.74 -3.60 4.95
N THR A 8 1.78 -3.91 6.24
CA THR A 8 2.35 -5.17 6.78
C THR A 8 1.47 -6.39 6.56
N SER A 9 0.18 -6.18 6.31
CA SER A 9 -0.81 -7.24 6.07
C SER A 9 -1.90 -6.75 5.14
N GLN A 10 -2.64 -7.70 4.57
CA GLN A 10 -3.79 -7.38 3.72
C GLN A 10 -4.93 -6.78 4.56
N SER A 11 -5.39 -5.60 4.17
CA SER A 11 -6.59 -5.00 4.74
C SER A 11 -7.85 -5.73 4.30
N LEU A 12 -8.82 -5.85 5.21
CA LEU A 12 -10.15 -6.39 4.90
C LEU A 12 -10.89 -5.51 3.89
N ALA A 13 -10.63 -4.21 3.85
CA ALA A 13 -11.23 -3.27 2.90
C ALA A 13 -10.93 -3.62 1.44
N VAL A 14 -9.84 -4.33 1.18
CA VAL A 14 -9.43 -4.76 -0.17
C VAL A 14 -9.42 -6.28 -0.34
N LYS A 15 -10.10 -7.00 0.55
CA LYS A 15 -10.24 -8.45 0.43
C LYS A 15 -11.20 -8.79 -0.72
N SER A 16 -10.73 -9.58 -1.67
CA SER A 16 -11.51 -10.00 -2.83
C SER A 16 -11.43 -11.51 -3.01
N ARG A 17 -12.48 -12.10 -3.59
CA ARG A 17 -12.50 -13.50 -4.03
C ARG A 17 -11.91 -13.67 -5.44
N LEU A 18 -11.86 -12.61 -6.22
CA LEU A 18 -11.45 -12.63 -7.62
C LEU A 18 -10.00 -12.20 -7.81
N HIS A 19 -9.51 -11.30 -6.96
CA HIS A 19 -8.18 -10.71 -7.08
C HIS A 19 -7.45 -10.78 -5.74
N THR A 20 -6.26 -11.34 -5.76
CA THR A 20 -5.35 -11.28 -4.61
C THR A 20 -4.53 -10.00 -4.71
N PRO A 21 -4.58 -9.10 -3.72
CA PRO A 21 -3.74 -7.92 -3.72
C PRO A 21 -2.28 -8.29 -3.56
N LEU A 22 -1.40 -7.53 -4.20
CA LEU A 22 0.00 -7.55 -3.84
C LEU A 22 0.16 -6.72 -2.57
N VAL A 23 0.79 -7.28 -1.55
CA VAL A 23 0.97 -6.65 -0.24
C VAL A 23 2.45 -6.44 0.02
N PHE A 24 2.86 -5.22 0.33
CA PHE A 24 4.21 -4.91 0.79
C PHE A 24 4.20 -3.71 1.74
N ASP A 25 5.14 -3.69 2.66
CA ASP A 25 5.36 -2.59 3.59
C ASP A 25 6.57 -1.74 3.17
N ASP A 26 7.72 -2.37 3.08
CA ASP A 26 8.98 -1.73 2.68
C ASP A 26 9.42 -2.28 1.31
N PRO A 27 9.48 -1.45 0.27
CA PRO A 27 9.93 -1.87 -1.05
C PRO A 27 11.31 -2.53 -1.03
N ASN A 28 12.25 -2.04 -0.20
CA ASN A 28 13.61 -2.57 -0.12
C ASN A 28 13.66 -3.94 0.56
N ARG A 29 12.71 -4.21 1.46
CA ARG A 29 12.56 -5.50 2.14
C ARG A 29 11.65 -6.46 1.37
N PHE A 30 10.98 -5.99 0.33
CA PHE A 30 10.13 -6.78 -0.53
C PHE A 30 10.97 -7.63 -1.49
N GLN A 31 11.66 -8.61 -0.94
CA GLN A 31 12.48 -9.57 -1.66
C GLN A 31 12.35 -10.95 -1.02
N ARG A 32 12.68 -11.97 -1.78
CA ARG A 32 12.76 -13.35 -1.27
C ARG A 32 13.72 -13.40 -0.08
N ASN A 33 13.32 -14.11 0.97
CA ASN A 33 14.23 -14.41 2.08
C ASN A 33 15.49 -15.13 1.57
N GLY A 34 16.64 -14.82 2.14
CA GLY A 34 17.94 -15.28 1.64
C GLY A 34 18.10 -16.79 1.44
N TRP A 35 17.37 -17.61 2.22
CA TRP A 35 17.36 -19.07 2.02
C TRP A 35 16.67 -19.48 0.71
N MET A 36 15.70 -18.72 0.20
CA MET A 36 15.09 -18.95 -1.11
C MET A 36 15.95 -18.47 -2.27
N ASN A 37 16.89 -17.55 -2.01
CA ASN A 37 17.83 -17.10 -3.03
C ASN A 37 18.90 -18.17 -3.31
N ASN A 38 19.15 -19.08 -2.36
CA ASN A 38 20.04 -20.22 -2.48
C ASN A 38 19.29 -21.52 -2.83
N ALA A 39 17.97 -21.45 -3.09
CA ALA A 39 17.30 -22.60 -3.68
C ALA A 39 18.04 -22.93 -4.99
N PRO A 40 18.44 -24.20 -5.21
CA PRO A 40 19.09 -24.59 -6.45
C PRO A 40 18.24 -24.06 -7.59
N GLU A 41 18.86 -23.41 -8.58
CA GLU A 41 18.21 -23.19 -9.86
C GLU A 41 17.65 -24.55 -10.25
N ILE A 42 16.34 -24.66 -10.29
CA ILE A 42 15.72 -25.84 -10.86
C ILE A 42 16.18 -25.76 -12.30
N GLU A 43 17.22 -26.54 -12.64
CA GLU A 43 17.61 -26.76 -14.04
C GLU A 43 16.31 -26.94 -14.77
N ALA A 44 16.08 -26.11 -15.81
CA ALA A 44 14.84 -26.10 -16.54
C ALA A 44 14.54 -27.55 -16.95
N ALA A 45 13.75 -28.24 -16.13
CA ALA A 45 13.27 -29.56 -16.46
C ALA A 45 12.67 -29.44 -17.83
N LYS A 46 13.04 -30.33 -18.75
CA LYS A 46 12.56 -30.27 -20.12
C LYS A 46 11.06 -30.06 -20.07
N ALA A 47 10.55 -29.14 -20.86
CA ALA A 47 9.17 -28.66 -20.77
C ALA A 47 8.12 -29.79 -20.78
N ASP A 48 8.47 -30.97 -21.32
CA ASP A 48 7.63 -32.16 -21.40
C ASP A 48 7.51 -32.95 -20.07
N GLU A 49 8.27 -32.61 -19.03
CA GLU A 49 8.29 -33.33 -17.75
C GLU A 49 7.64 -32.55 -16.59
N ILE A 50 7.17 -31.32 -16.82
CA ILE A 50 6.62 -30.45 -15.77
C ILE A 50 5.10 -30.69 -15.65
N SER A 51 4.64 -31.13 -14.48
CA SER A 51 3.20 -31.23 -14.22
C SER A 51 2.52 -29.85 -14.24
N ALA A 52 1.21 -29.81 -14.52
CA ALA A 52 0.42 -28.56 -14.52
C ALA A 52 0.56 -27.77 -13.20
N ASN A 53 0.64 -28.46 -12.05
CA ASN A 53 0.83 -27.83 -10.75
C ASN A 53 2.22 -27.22 -10.61
N GLN A 54 3.26 -27.87 -11.11
CA GLN A 54 4.62 -27.34 -11.10
C GLN A 54 4.72 -26.12 -12.02
N ALA A 55 4.14 -26.17 -13.22
CA ALA A 55 4.08 -25.04 -14.14
C ALA A 55 3.37 -23.83 -13.50
N PHE A 56 2.25 -24.08 -12.82
CA PHE A 56 1.54 -23.03 -12.07
C PHE A 56 2.41 -22.41 -10.97
N LEU A 57 3.07 -23.22 -10.14
CA LEU A 57 3.94 -22.73 -9.07
C LEU A 57 5.13 -21.93 -9.61
N LEU A 58 5.73 -22.36 -10.70
CA LEU A 58 6.81 -21.62 -11.38
C LEU A 58 6.31 -20.26 -11.91
N ALA A 59 5.15 -20.22 -12.56
CA ALA A 59 4.55 -18.99 -13.04
C ALA A 59 4.25 -18.00 -11.90
N VAL A 60 3.70 -18.48 -10.77
CA VAL A 60 3.47 -17.66 -9.57
C VAL A 60 4.78 -17.13 -9.00
N SER A 61 5.80 -17.98 -8.92
CA SER A 61 7.14 -17.59 -8.42
C SER A 61 7.78 -16.52 -9.30
N GLU A 62 7.73 -16.66 -10.60
CA GLU A 62 8.29 -15.69 -11.55
C GLU A 62 7.50 -14.35 -11.51
N SER A 63 6.19 -14.42 -11.46
CA SER A 63 5.34 -13.23 -11.31
C SER A 63 5.66 -12.47 -10.02
N ALA A 64 5.82 -13.17 -8.90
CA ALA A 64 6.20 -12.56 -7.62
C ALA A 64 7.59 -11.91 -7.68
N LYS A 65 8.56 -12.58 -8.32
CA LYS A 65 9.93 -12.06 -8.52
C LYS A 65 9.92 -10.79 -9.37
N SER A 66 9.21 -10.81 -10.49
CA SER A 66 9.05 -9.67 -11.38
C SER A 66 8.39 -8.49 -10.67
N SER A 67 7.26 -8.72 -9.98
CA SER A 67 6.54 -7.68 -9.25
C SER A 67 7.39 -7.04 -8.16
N SER A 68 8.13 -7.84 -7.39
CA SER A 68 9.00 -7.32 -6.33
C SER A 68 10.17 -6.49 -6.89
N SER A 69 10.77 -6.91 -7.99
CA SER A 69 11.82 -6.16 -8.66
C SER A 69 11.33 -4.81 -9.17
N ARG A 70 10.18 -4.79 -9.83
CA ARG A 70 9.56 -3.54 -10.34
C ARG A 70 9.21 -2.55 -9.24
N ILE A 71 8.70 -3.02 -8.11
CA ILE A 71 8.39 -2.15 -6.95
C ILE A 71 9.65 -1.56 -6.35
N ARG A 72 10.72 -2.36 -6.16
CA ARG A 72 12.01 -1.84 -5.66
C ARG A 72 12.59 -0.81 -6.61
N GLN A 73 12.59 -1.09 -7.91
CA GLN A 73 13.07 -0.15 -8.90
C GLN A 73 12.27 1.15 -8.87
N ALA A 74 10.93 1.06 -8.90
CA ALA A 74 10.05 2.21 -8.80
C ALA A 74 10.35 3.09 -7.58
N TRP A 75 10.60 2.46 -6.43
CA TRP A 75 10.95 3.17 -5.20
C TRP A 75 12.33 3.83 -5.27
N ASN A 76 13.33 3.12 -5.80
CA ASN A 76 14.71 3.65 -5.91
C ASN A 76 14.83 4.80 -6.92
N ASP A 77 14.01 4.78 -7.97
CA ASP A 77 14.04 5.78 -9.03
C ASP A 77 13.17 7.00 -8.70
N PHE A 78 12.30 6.91 -7.68
CA PHE A 78 11.38 7.98 -7.31
C PHE A 78 11.94 8.84 -6.18
N THR A 79 11.91 10.15 -6.39
CA THR A 79 12.17 11.13 -5.34
C THR A 79 10.94 12.01 -5.18
N PRO A 80 10.31 12.05 -3.99
CA PRO A 80 9.23 12.98 -3.72
C PRO A 80 9.65 14.42 -4.00
N GLY A 81 8.84 15.15 -4.75
CA GLY A 81 9.09 16.57 -5.04
C GLY A 81 8.24 17.50 -4.18
N ALA A 82 7.25 16.95 -3.49
CA ALA A 82 6.37 17.67 -2.58
C ALA A 82 6.63 17.26 -1.12
N ASP A 83 6.23 18.10 -0.19
CA ASP A 83 6.24 17.79 1.23
C ASP A 83 4.98 17.00 1.61
N TYR A 84 5.15 15.83 2.20
CA TYR A 84 4.08 14.97 2.69
C TYR A 84 3.81 15.14 4.19
N GLY A 85 4.41 16.14 4.80
CA GLY A 85 4.32 16.38 6.24
C GLY A 85 5.12 15.38 7.08
N VAL A 86 4.88 15.44 8.38
CA VAL A 86 5.64 14.63 9.36
C VAL A 86 5.31 13.14 9.26
N VAL A 87 4.11 12.79 8.79
CA VAL A 87 3.65 11.39 8.64
C VAL A 87 3.17 11.16 7.21
N PRO A 88 4.04 10.72 6.30
CA PRO A 88 3.72 10.59 4.87
C PRO A 88 2.77 9.43 4.53
N MET A 89 2.38 8.59 5.49
CA MET A 89 1.36 7.53 5.36
C MET A 89 1.57 6.55 4.21
N ASP A 90 2.79 6.18 3.89
CA ASP A 90 3.10 5.30 2.74
C ASP A 90 2.68 5.84 1.36
N LEU A 91 2.12 7.05 1.26
CA LEU A 91 1.71 7.66 -0.02
C LEU A 91 2.88 7.91 -0.99
N PRO A 92 4.12 8.23 -0.55
CA PRO A 92 5.27 8.29 -1.46
C PRO A 92 5.55 6.97 -2.18
N LYS A 93 5.26 5.83 -1.56
CA LYS A 93 5.42 4.51 -2.19
C LYS A 93 4.39 4.29 -3.31
N VAL A 94 3.16 4.77 -3.08
CA VAL A 94 2.11 4.77 -4.11
C VAL A 94 2.51 5.69 -5.27
N ALA A 95 3.02 6.89 -4.96
CA ALA A 95 3.50 7.83 -5.96
C ALA A 95 4.63 7.25 -6.81
N ALA A 96 5.56 6.53 -6.19
CA ALA A 96 6.63 5.81 -6.88
C ALA A 96 6.09 4.78 -7.88
N CYS A 97 5.13 3.96 -7.43
CA CYS A 97 4.51 2.94 -8.29
C CYS A 97 3.77 3.56 -9.49
N ILE A 98 3.04 4.66 -9.28
CA ILE A 98 2.34 5.38 -10.34
C ILE A 98 3.33 6.03 -11.31
N SER A 99 4.38 6.67 -10.78
CA SER A 99 5.44 7.30 -11.57
C SER A 99 6.15 6.30 -12.48
N ALA A 100 6.39 5.09 -11.98
CA ALA A 100 6.99 4.00 -12.74
C ALA A 100 6.04 3.33 -13.75
N GLY A 101 4.80 3.78 -13.84
CA GLY A 101 3.81 3.23 -14.77
C GLY A 101 3.41 1.79 -14.47
N LEU A 102 3.37 1.38 -13.20
CA LEU A 102 2.86 0.06 -12.86
C LEU A 102 1.39 -0.06 -13.30
N PRO A 103 0.98 -1.20 -13.90
CA PRO A 103 -0.38 -1.42 -14.39
C PRO A 103 -1.34 -1.73 -13.23
N THR A 104 -1.35 -0.88 -12.22
CA THR A 104 -2.16 -1.01 -11.01
C THR A 104 -3.27 0.03 -11.04
N GLN A 105 -4.49 -0.41 -10.81
CA GLN A 105 -5.68 0.44 -10.85
C GLN A 105 -6.12 0.90 -9.47
N LEU A 106 -5.82 0.12 -8.43
CA LEU A 106 -6.23 0.42 -7.06
C LEU A 106 -5.05 0.26 -6.11
N TYR A 107 -4.82 1.31 -5.33
CA TYR A 107 -3.87 1.33 -4.23
C TYR A 107 -4.63 1.52 -2.92
N HIS A 108 -4.30 0.73 -1.92
CA HIS A 108 -4.85 0.87 -0.57
C HIS A 108 -3.74 1.17 0.42
N VAL A 109 -3.96 2.20 1.23
CA VAL A 109 -3.08 2.62 2.33
C VAL A 109 -3.95 2.80 3.57
N ALA A 110 -3.54 2.23 4.68
CA ALA A 110 -4.24 2.38 5.94
C ALA A 110 -3.47 3.29 6.90
N VAL A 111 -4.19 4.10 7.66
CA VAL A 111 -3.63 4.73 8.85
C VAL A 111 -3.41 3.65 9.91
N ARG A 112 -2.16 3.49 10.35
CA ARG A 112 -1.76 2.36 11.20
C ARG A 112 -2.17 2.53 12.65
N ASN A 113 -2.14 1.41 13.39
CA ASN A 113 -2.27 1.37 14.86
C ASN A 113 -3.60 1.88 15.40
N ASN A 114 -4.69 1.73 14.65
CA ASN A 114 -6.02 2.20 15.05
C ASN A 114 -6.00 3.66 15.52
N ALA A 115 -5.16 4.51 14.91
CA ALA A 115 -4.89 5.84 15.41
C ALA A 115 -6.16 6.71 15.55
N PHE A 116 -7.15 6.49 14.68
CA PHE A 116 -8.43 7.21 14.71
C PHE A 116 -9.48 6.62 15.67
N ASP A 117 -9.18 5.51 16.35
CA ASP A 117 -10.06 4.91 17.36
C ASP A 117 -9.90 5.63 18.73
N THR A 118 -10.16 6.93 18.74
CA THR A 118 -9.97 7.82 19.86
C THR A 118 -11.25 8.01 20.66
N HIS A 119 -11.24 7.63 21.94
CA HIS A 119 -12.41 7.71 22.82
C HIS A 119 -12.19 8.63 24.01
N VAL A 120 -10.97 9.11 24.25
CA VAL A 120 -10.58 9.89 25.41
C VAL A 120 -9.80 11.12 24.98
N ALA A 121 -10.13 12.30 25.52
CA ALA A 121 -9.48 13.57 25.21
C ALA A 121 -9.27 13.78 23.68
N GLN A 122 -10.31 13.43 22.92
CA GLN A 122 -10.27 13.28 21.47
C GLN A 122 -9.89 14.56 20.69
N PRO A 123 -10.38 15.80 21.05
CA PRO A 123 -10.27 16.94 20.15
C PRO A 123 -8.84 17.22 19.66
N ALA A 124 -7.89 17.36 20.60
CA ALA A 124 -6.51 17.70 20.23
C ALA A 124 -5.80 16.58 19.45
N LEU A 125 -6.04 15.32 19.84
CA LEU A 125 -5.47 14.16 19.15
C LEU A 125 -6.05 14.02 17.76
N HIS A 126 -7.37 14.10 17.63
CA HIS A 126 -8.06 13.95 16.36
C HIS A 126 -7.69 15.05 15.36
N GLN A 127 -7.63 16.30 15.82
CA GLN A 127 -7.14 17.42 15.01
C GLN A 127 -5.74 17.15 14.46
N ARG A 128 -4.83 16.67 15.29
CA ARG A 128 -3.45 16.35 14.86
C ARG A 128 -3.43 15.22 13.83
N LEU A 129 -4.22 14.16 14.04
CA LEU A 129 -4.32 13.07 13.10
C LEU A 129 -4.88 13.51 11.73
N LEU A 130 -5.90 14.37 11.75
CA LEU A 130 -6.46 14.95 10.53
C LEU A 130 -5.44 15.84 9.79
N SER A 131 -4.62 16.62 10.52
CA SER A 131 -3.53 17.39 9.91
C SER A 131 -2.54 16.48 9.21
N TYR A 132 -2.12 15.37 9.83
CA TYR A 132 -1.21 14.41 9.21
C TYR A 132 -1.79 13.79 7.93
N VAL A 133 -3.08 13.42 7.93
CA VAL A 133 -3.76 12.91 6.74
C VAL A 133 -3.80 13.99 5.65
N SER A 134 -4.16 15.22 6.03
CA SER A 134 -4.26 16.35 5.10
C SER A 134 -2.92 16.64 4.42
N ASP A 135 -1.85 16.72 5.20
CA ASP A 135 -0.50 17.00 4.68
C ASP A 135 -0.02 15.88 3.76
N ALA A 136 -0.21 14.63 4.15
CA ALA A 136 0.19 13.49 3.34
C ALA A 136 -0.57 13.42 2.02
N VAL A 137 -1.88 13.66 2.03
CA VAL A 137 -2.72 13.70 0.83
C VAL A 137 -2.36 14.90 -0.04
N HIS A 138 -2.10 16.06 0.56
CA HIS A 138 -1.67 17.25 -0.18
C HIS A 138 -0.35 17.01 -0.92
N GLY A 139 0.64 16.45 -0.23
CA GLY A 139 1.92 16.08 -0.84
C GLY A 139 1.75 15.08 -1.98
N PHE A 140 0.92 14.07 -1.79
CA PHE A 140 0.63 13.07 -2.82
C PHE A 140 -0.02 13.71 -4.06
N VAL A 141 -1.07 14.50 -3.89
CA VAL A 141 -1.76 15.17 -5.00
C VAL A 141 -0.80 16.13 -5.73
N SER A 142 0.02 16.86 -4.99
CA SER A 142 1.03 17.77 -5.56
C SER A 142 2.06 17.01 -6.41
N ASP A 143 2.54 15.87 -5.93
CA ASP A 143 3.44 15.03 -6.71
C ASP A 143 2.74 14.43 -7.95
N MET A 144 1.49 14.00 -7.84
CA MET A 144 0.73 13.51 -9.01
C MET A 144 0.57 14.59 -10.08
N GLN A 145 0.35 15.83 -9.69
CA GLN A 145 0.31 16.97 -10.61
C GLN A 145 1.68 17.22 -11.24
N ARG A 146 2.74 17.24 -10.44
CA ARG A 146 4.11 17.47 -10.87
C ARG A 146 4.58 16.44 -11.91
N ILE A 147 4.24 15.17 -11.74
CA ILE A 147 4.59 14.11 -12.70
C ILE A 147 3.56 13.92 -13.83
N GLY A 148 2.58 14.83 -13.94
CA GLY A 148 1.58 14.82 -15.02
C GLY A 148 0.51 13.72 -14.90
N GLN A 149 0.36 13.09 -13.73
CA GLN A 149 -0.60 12.01 -13.50
C GLN A 149 -1.87 12.46 -12.77
N GLY A 150 -1.96 13.71 -12.33
CA GLY A 150 -3.07 14.22 -11.51
C GLY A 150 -4.46 13.99 -12.12
N HIS A 151 -4.58 14.06 -13.44
CA HIS A 151 -5.86 13.85 -14.15
C HIS A 151 -6.35 12.39 -14.16
N ARG A 152 -5.50 11.43 -13.77
CA ARG A 152 -5.79 9.99 -13.78
C ARG A 152 -5.97 9.40 -12.39
N VAL A 153 -5.77 10.20 -11.35
CA VAL A 153 -5.75 9.73 -9.96
C VAL A 153 -6.92 10.30 -9.19
N VAL A 154 -7.65 9.43 -8.53
CA VAL A 154 -8.71 9.79 -7.57
C VAL A 154 -8.30 9.29 -6.20
N VAL A 155 -8.34 10.16 -5.21
CA VAL A 155 -8.08 9.81 -3.80
C VAL A 155 -9.42 9.70 -3.09
N MET A 156 -9.67 8.55 -2.47
CA MET A 156 -10.85 8.31 -1.65
C MET A 156 -10.41 8.07 -0.20
N LEU A 157 -10.91 8.88 0.70
CA LEU A 157 -10.77 8.68 2.14
C LEU A 157 -12.03 7.98 2.65
N HIS A 158 -11.85 6.91 3.41
CA HIS A 158 -12.97 6.20 4.03
C HIS A 158 -12.66 5.87 5.48
N SER A 159 -13.69 5.71 6.28
CA SER A 159 -13.61 5.29 7.68
C SER A 159 -14.29 3.94 7.86
N GLU A 160 -13.77 3.12 8.76
CA GLU A 160 -14.35 1.83 9.14
C GLU A 160 -15.65 2.02 9.96
N PHE A 161 -15.72 3.08 10.74
CA PHE A 161 -16.86 3.40 11.59
C PHE A 161 -17.20 4.90 11.57
N GLY A 162 -18.44 5.21 11.88
CA GLY A 162 -18.89 6.57 12.18
C GLY A 162 -18.79 6.87 13.67
N ARG A 163 -19.12 8.10 14.05
CA ARG A 163 -19.13 8.50 15.46
C ARG A 163 -20.46 9.11 15.85
N ARG A 164 -20.84 8.90 17.12
CA ARG A 164 -21.98 9.58 17.72
C ARG A 164 -21.68 11.07 17.83
N PRO A 165 -22.67 11.95 17.64
CA PRO A 165 -22.46 13.40 17.72
C PRO A 165 -22.25 13.90 19.15
N MET A 166 -22.60 13.10 20.17
CA MET A 166 -22.54 13.48 21.57
C MET A 166 -21.18 13.12 22.18
N GLU A 167 -20.62 14.03 22.93
CA GLU A 167 -19.42 13.78 23.73
C GLU A 167 -19.71 12.76 24.84
N ASN A 168 -18.79 11.83 25.06
CA ASN A 168 -18.83 10.87 26.14
C ASN A 168 -18.18 11.44 27.42
N ALA A 169 -18.29 10.70 28.53
CA ALA A 169 -17.74 11.13 29.84
C ALA A 169 -16.20 11.32 29.86
N ASN A 170 -15.50 10.86 28.84
CA ASN A 170 -14.05 10.91 28.73
C ASN A 170 -13.54 11.99 27.74
N LEU A 171 -14.36 12.98 27.41
CA LEU A 171 -14.04 14.05 26.44
C LEU A 171 -13.69 13.51 25.07
N GLY A 172 -14.40 12.48 24.63
CA GLY A 172 -14.29 11.87 23.31
C GLY A 172 -15.68 11.53 22.76
N THR A 173 -15.73 10.69 21.74
CA THR A 173 -16.98 10.20 21.16
C THR A 173 -16.93 8.69 20.97
N ASP A 174 -18.07 8.04 21.13
CA ASP A 174 -18.22 6.60 20.87
C ASP A 174 -18.55 6.35 19.39
N HIS A 175 -18.40 5.09 18.97
CA HIS A 175 -18.81 4.67 17.63
C HIS A 175 -20.34 4.82 17.46
N GLY A 176 -20.74 5.22 16.24
CA GLY A 176 -22.15 5.40 15.84
C GLY A 176 -22.87 4.10 15.49
#